data_950831f230fd150678843d146c71c55c
#
_entry.id   950831f230fd150678843d146c71c55c
#
_cell.length_a   1.000
_cell.length_b   1.000
_cell.length_c   1.000
_cell.angle_alpha   90.00
_cell.angle_beta   90.00
_cell.angle_gamma   90.00
#
_symmetry.space_group_name_H-M   'P 1'
#
loop_
_entity.id
_entity.type
_entity.pdbx_description
1 polymer ?
#
loop_
_entity_poly.entity_id
_entity_poly.type
_entity_poly.pdbx_seq_one_letter_code
_entity_poly.pdbx_strand_id
1 'polypeptide(L)'
;MAKYLIMLFPIFALMSFISRNATEPNPWTTKDMVSPEKLSSLIQDNDKSNDPIILNIGPSGAIKGSLKIGSVDNPKGLGLLTNRLSKIQKSKMVIVYCGCCPYDNCPNIRPAFTILNKQGFTNKKLLDLPVNLKVDWIDKGFPME
;
A
#
# COMPACT_ATOMS: atom_id res chain seq x y z
N MET A 1 -33.94 -3.60 -71.11
CA MET A 1 -33.27 -4.50 -70.22
C MET A 1 -32.34 -3.66 -69.35
N ALA A 2 -32.80 -3.21 -68.20
CA ALA A 2 -32.04 -2.36 -67.25
C ALA A 2 -31.42 -3.24 -66.17
N LYS A 3 -30.10 -3.28 -66.07
CA LYS A 3 -29.32 -3.99 -65.05
C LYS A 3 -29.13 -3.04 -63.86
N TYR A 4 -29.84 -3.31 -62.77
CA TYR A 4 -29.59 -2.63 -61.47
C TYR A 4 -28.32 -3.18 -60.84
N LEU A 5 -27.28 -2.36 -60.72
CA LEU A 5 -26.04 -2.64 -60.03
C LEU A 5 -26.23 -2.24 -58.54
N ILE A 6 -26.44 -3.25 -57.70
CA ILE A 6 -26.55 -3.04 -56.23
C ILE A 6 -25.14 -2.86 -55.69
N MET A 7 -24.79 -1.60 -55.33
CA MET A 7 -23.57 -1.29 -54.56
C MET A 7 -23.79 -1.65 -53.10
N LEU A 8 -23.16 -2.73 -52.65
CA LEU A 8 -23.03 -3.09 -51.24
C LEU A 8 -21.96 -2.18 -50.60
N PHE A 9 -22.39 -1.20 -49.82
CA PHE A 9 -21.51 -0.45 -48.93
C PHE A 9 -21.20 -1.30 -47.69
N PRO A 10 -19.92 -1.59 -47.37
CA PRO A 10 -19.62 -2.20 -46.10
C PRO A 10 -19.75 -1.14 -45.00
N ILE A 11 -20.68 -1.39 -44.06
CA ILE A 11 -20.80 -0.62 -42.81
C ILE A 11 -19.60 -0.99 -41.94
N PHE A 12 -18.58 -0.13 -41.98
CA PHE A 12 -17.44 -0.21 -41.04
C PHE A 12 -17.95 0.26 -39.67
N ALA A 13 -18.33 -0.69 -38.80
CA ALA A 13 -18.66 -0.40 -37.44
C ALA A 13 -17.39 0.09 -36.71
N LEU A 14 -17.28 1.40 -36.51
CA LEU A 14 -16.29 2.00 -35.61
C LEU A 14 -16.62 1.53 -34.17
N MET A 15 -15.99 0.44 -33.72
CA MET A 15 -15.91 0.10 -32.30
C MET A 15 -15.02 1.17 -31.64
N SER A 16 -15.66 2.19 -31.07
CA SER A 16 -15.02 3.14 -30.17
C SER A 16 -14.61 2.37 -28.92
N PHE A 17 -13.32 2.04 -28.81
CA PHE A 17 -12.71 1.59 -27.55
C PHE A 17 -12.78 2.75 -26.57
N ILE A 18 -13.82 2.79 -25.72
CA ILE A 18 -13.86 3.64 -24.55
C ILE A 18 -12.84 3.06 -23.58
N SER A 19 -11.61 3.58 -23.65
CA SER A 19 -10.59 3.34 -22.63
C SER A 19 -11.08 3.97 -21.32
N ARG A 20 -11.80 3.20 -20.50
CA ARG A 20 -12.10 3.60 -19.14
C ARG A 20 -10.78 3.51 -18.38
N ASN A 21 -10.16 4.66 -18.11
CA ASN A 21 -9.15 4.78 -17.07
C ASN A 21 -9.83 4.57 -15.71
N ALA A 22 -10.22 3.35 -15.43
CA ALA A 22 -10.64 2.95 -14.09
C ALA A 22 -9.36 2.94 -13.26
N THR A 23 -9.19 3.94 -12.39
CA THR A 23 -8.18 3.91 -11.33
C THR A 23 -8.41 2.61 -10.57
N GLU A 24 -7.42 1.72 -10.56
CA GLU A 24 -7.54 0.46 -9.82
C GLU A 24 -7.86 0.75 -8.35
N PRO A 25 -8.82 0.02 -7.76
CA PRO A 25 -9.18 0.21 -6.36
C PRO A 25 -7.97 -0.01 -5.46
N ASN A 26 -7.93 0.66 -4.32
CA ASN A 26 -6.86 0.48 -3.36
C ASN A 26 -6.84 -0.98 -2.86
N PRO A 27 -5.66 -1.60 -2.72
CA PRO A 27 -5.54 -2.97 -2.20
C PRO A 27 -5.82 -3.07 -0.69
N TRP A 28 -6.13 -1.97 -0.03
CA TRP A 28 -6.54 -1.87 1.37
C TRP A 28 -7.94 -1.28 1.51
N THR A 29 -8.55 -1.52 2.68
CA THR A 29 -9.83 -0.94 3.10
C THR A 29 -9.63 -0.13 4.39
N THR A 30 -10.67 0.56 4.85
CA THR A 30 -10.63 1.26 6.14
C THR A 30 -10.36 0.33 7.33
N LYS A 31 -10.73 -0.95 7.23
CA LYS A 31 -10.43 -1.96 8.25
C LYS A 31 -8.93 -2.29 8.34
N ASP A 32 -8.20 -2.02 7.29
CA ASP A 32 -6.75 -2.23 7.22
C ASP A 32 -5.97 -1.01 7.75
N MET A 33 -6.63 0.09 8.09
CA MET A 33 -5.98 1.28 8.65
C MET A 33 -5.74 1.14 10.15
N VAL A 34 -4.66 1.74 10.63
CA VAL A 34 -4.37 1.92 12.07
C VAL A 34 -3.95 3.37 12.31
N SER A 35 -4.57 4.02 13.29
CA SER A 35 -4.25 5.41 13.59
C SER A 35 -2.87 5.56 14.26
N PRO A 36 -2.22 6.72 14.15
CA PRO A 36 -0.97 7.04 14.85
C PRO A 36 -1.09 6.85 16.36
N GLU A 37 -2.18 7.29 16.96
CA GLU A 37 -2.44 7.17 18.39
C GLU A 37 -2.51 5.70 18.83
N LYS A 38 -3.20 4.87 18.04
CA LYS A 38 -3.30 3.43 18.33
C LYS A 38 -1.95 2.74 18.23
N LEU A 39 -1.17 3.05 17.19
CA LEU A 39 0.17 2.47 17.05
C LEU A 39 1.10 2.96 18.16
N SER A 40 1.06 4.26 18.51
CA SER A 40 1.85 4.82 19.61
C SER A 40 1.55 4.10 20.92
N SER A 41 0.27 3.83 21.21
CA SER A 41 -0.14 3.07 22.41
C SER A 41 0.42 1.65 22.39
N LEU A 42 0.38 0.94 21.24
CA LEU A 42 0.94 -0.41 21.12
C LEU A 42 2.46 -0.44 21.37
N ILE A 43 3.19 0.58 20.88
CA ILE A 43 4.64 0.68 21.09
C ILE A 43 4.99 0.91 22.56
N GLN A 44 4.15 1.64 23.29
CA GLN A 44 4.36 2.00 24.70
C GLN A 44 3.82 0.95 25.68
N ASP A 45 3.05 -0.02 25.18
CA ASP A 45 2.53 -1.10 26.02
C ASP A 45 3.68 -1.95 26.58
N ASN A 46 3.57 -2.36 27.83
CA ASN A 46 4.52 -3.26 28.49
C ASN A 46 4.29 -4.73 28.11
N ASP A 47 3.10 -5.08 27.65
CA ASP A 47 2.80 -6.43 27.16
C ASP A 47 3.28 -6.61 25.71
N LYS A 48 4.46 -7.21 25.59
CA LYS A 48 5.11 -7.47 24.28
C LYS A 48 4.54 -8.66 23.51
N SER A 49 3.58 -9.38 24.06
CA SER A 49 2.99 -10.57 23.40
C SER A 49 2.31 -10.22 22.07
N ASN A 50 1.75 -9.03 21.98
CA ASN A 50 0.99 -8.53 20.83
C ASN A 50 1.71 -7.44 20.01
N ASP A 51 3.01 -7.22 20.24
CA ASP A 51 3.78 -6.21 19.52
C ASP A 51 3.65 -6.43 18.00
N PRO A 52 3.27 -5.39 17.24
CA PRO A 52 3.24 -5.47 15.78
C PRO A 52 4.65 -5.48 15.21
N ILE A 53 4.81 -6.06 14.04
CA ILE A 53 5.99 -5.86 13.22
C ILE A 53 5.78 -4.61 12.38
N ILE A 54 6.53 -3.56 12.65
CA ILE A 54 6.42 -2.27 11.97
C ILE A 54 7.48 -2.21 10.88
N LEU A 55 7.06 -1.99 9.63
CA LEU A 55 7.95 -1.95 8.47
C LEU A 55 7.96 -0.55 7.85
N ASN A 56 9.12 0.11 7.89
CA ASN A 56 9.37 1.34 7.16
C ASN A 56 9.72 0.99 5.70
N ILE A 57 8.79 1.28 4.79
CA ILE A 57 8.89 0.98 3.35
C ILE A 57 9.18 2.24 2.52
N GLY A 58 9.73 3.28 3.13
CA GLY A 58 10.04 4.55 2.49
C GLY A 58 11.35 5.17 2.99
N PRO A 59 11.63 6.40 2.54
CA PRO A 59 12.83 7.13 2.92
C PRO A 59 12.74 7.85 4.27
N SER A 60 11.56 7.93 4.88
CA SER A 60 11.30 8.71 6.09
C SER A 60 12.00 8.16 7.33
N GLY A 61 11.93 8.93 8.43
CA GLY A 61 12.49 8.57 9.74
C GLY A 61 11.91 7.28 10.33
N ALA A 62 12.58 6.75 11.34
CA ALA A 62 12.23 5.49 11.97
C ALA A 62 11.31 5.70 13.18
N ILE A 63 10.09 5.18 13.11
CA ILE A 63 9.22 4.98 14.27
C ILE A 63 9.89 3.95 15.19
N LYS A 64 9.81 4.14 16.50
CA LYS A 64 10.41 3.24 17.49
C LYS A 64 10.02 1.79 17.25
N GLY A 65 11.02 0.91 17.18
CA GLY A 65 10.86 -0.53 16.93
C GLY A 65 10.58 -0.88 15.46
N SER A 66 10.63 0.09 14.53
CA SER A 66 10.41 -0.20 13.12
C SER A 66 11.63 -0.80 12.44
N LEU A 67 11.39 -1.70 11.50
CA LEU A 67 12.41 -2.30 10.66
C LEU A 67 12.48 -1.57 9.32
N LYS A 68 13.64 -1.03 8.99
CA LYS A 68 13.85 -0.33 7.73
C LYS A 68 13.97 -1.32 6.57
N ILE A 69 13.05 -1.25 5.63
CA ILE A 69 13.11 -1.95 4.34
C ILE A 69 13.67 -1.02 3.26
N GLY A 70 13.30 0.26 3.30
CA GLY A 70 13.57 1.25 2.26
C GLY A 70 12.48 1.27 1.19
N SER A 71 12.66 2.14 0.17
CA SER A 71 11.67 2.31 -0.89
C SER A 71 11.39 1.02 -1.64
N VAL A 72 10.10 0.69 -1.79
CA VAL A 72 9.61 -0.53 -2.45
C VAL A 72 8.89 -0.24 -3.78
N ASP A 73 9.06 0.95 -4.31
CA ASP A 73 8.61 1.39 -5.63
C ASP A 73 9.46 0.83 -6.79
N ASN A 74 10.44 -0.01 -6.47
CA ASN A 74 11.39 -0.60 -7.40
C ASN A 74 11.63 -2.10 -7.11
N PRO A 75 12.12 -2.88 -8.09
CA PRO A 75 12.31 -4.33 -7.95
C PRO A 75 13.21 -4.75 -6.78
N LYS A 76 14.26 -3.98 -6.49
CA LYS A 76 15.18 -4.29 -5.37
C LYS A 76 14.48 -4.17 -4.03
N GLY A 77 13.77 -3.07 -3.79
CA GLY A 77 13.01 -2.86 -2.56
C GLY A 77 11.89 -3.87 -2.38
N LEU A 78 11.17 -4.19 -3.48
CA LEU A 78 10.15 -5.24 -3.47
C LEU A 78 10.74 -6.61 -3.10
N GLY A 79 11.92 -6.95 -3.61
CA GLY A 79 12.63 -8.18 -3.27
C GLY A 79 13.01 -8.23 -1.78
N LEU A 80 13.51 -7.12 -1.21
CA LEU A 80 13.83 -7.03 0.22
C LEU A 80 12.58 -7.21 1.09
N LEU A 81 11.48 -6.52 0.75
CA LEU A 81 10.20 -6.67 1.45
C LEU A 81 9.70 -8.12 1.38
N THR A 82 9.67 -8.70 0.19
CA THR A 82 9.23 -10.08 -0.05
C THR A 82 10.02 -11.08 0.80
N ASN A 83 11.35 -10.96 0.81
CA ASN A 83 12.23 -11.80 1.62
C ASN A 83 11.99 -11.60 3.13
N ARG A 84 11.76 -10.35 3.58
CA ARG A 84 11.45 -10.10 4.99
C ARG A 84 10.13 -10.75 5.39
N LEU A 85 9.09 -10.57 4.59
CA LEU A 85 7.76 -11.11 4.83
C LEU A 85 7.69 -12.65 4.81
N SER A 86 8.56 -13.31 4.04
CA SER A 86 8.61 -14.79 3.99
C SER A 86 8.99 -15.41 5.33
N LYS A 87 9.65 -14.65 6.22
CA LYS A 87 10.11 -15.08 7.55
C LYS A 87 9.12 -14.76 8.67
N ILE A 88 7.98 -14.15 8.35
CA ILE A 88 6.97 -13.70 9.31
C ILE A 88 5.75 -14.61 9.23
N GLN A 89 5.22 -15.03 10.39
CA GLN A 89 3.96 -15.77 10.45
C GLN A 89 2.80 -14.93 9.88
N LYS A 90 1.93 -15.53 9.07
CA LYS A 90 0.88 -14.82 8.33
C LYS A 90 -0.23 -14.24 9.21
N SER A 91 -0.38 -14.74 10.42
CA SER A 91 -1.30 -14.23 11.45
C SER A 91 -0.73 -13.08 12.29
N LYS A 92 0.61 -12.85 12.25
CA LYS A 92 1.23 -11.77 13.00
C LYS A 92 0.78 -10.41 12.48
N MET A 93 0.52 -9.47 13.38
CA MET A 93 0.21 -8.09 12.98
C MET A 93 1.42 -7.46 12.30
N VAL A 94 1.26 -7.05 11.07
CA VAL A 94 2.28 -6.32 10.29
C VAL A 94 1.72 -4.95 9.92
N ILE A 95 2.42 -3.90 10.31
CA ILE A 95 2.07 -2.51 10.02
C ILE A 95 3.10 -1.94 9.07
N VAL A 96 2.67 -1.42 7.92
CA VAL A 96 3.55 -0.74 6.95
C VAL A 96 3.33 0.76 6.97
N TYR A 97 4.40 1.54 6.80
CA TYR A 97 4.33 2.98 6.59
C TYR A 97 5.46 3.47 5.67
N CYS A 98 5.21 4.53 4.93
CA CYS A 98 6.22 5.23 4.14
C CYS A 98 6.60 6.57 4.76
N GLY A 99 5.62 7.41 5.09
CA GLY A 99 5.78 8.66 5.82
C GLY A 99 6.34 9.84 5.03
N CYS A 100 6.67 9.70 3.75
CA CYS A 100 7.20 10.81 2.93
C CYS A 100 6.10 11.71 2.35
N CYS A 101 4.88 11.21 2.22
CA CYS A 101 3.75 11.84 1.57
C CYS A 101 2.44 11.20 2.05
N PRO A 102 1.27 11.79 1.71
CA PRO A 102 -0.02 11.16 1.96
C PRO A 102 -0.05 9.73 1.42
N TYR A 103 -0.57 8.81 2.21
CA TYR A 103 -0.54 7.37 1.86
C TYR A 103 -1.25 7.06 0.53
N ASP A 104 -2.30 7.81 0.19
CA ASP A 104 -3.06 7.63 -1.05
C ASP A 104 -2.22 7.87 -2.31
N ASN A 105 -1.25 8.77 -2.23
CA ASN A 105 -0.37 9.16 -3.34
C ASN A 105 1.03 8.54 -3.23
N CYS A 106 1.26 7.71 -2.22
CA CYS A 106 2.59 7.15 -1.97
C CYS A 106 2.90 5.98 -2.91
N PRO A 107 3.96 6.05 -3.73
CA PRO A 107 4.31 4.99 -4.68
C PRO A 107 4.73 3.68 -3.98
N ASN A 108 5.11 3.74 -2.71
CA ASN A 108 5.56 2.57 -1.94
C ASN A 108 4.40 1.78 -1.33
N ILE A 109 3.28 2.43 -0.97
CA ILE A 109 2.20 1.80 -0.20
C ILE A 109 1.48 0.73 -1.02
N ARG A 110 1.03 1.06 -2.24
CA ARG A 110 0.28 0.13 -3.09
C ARG A 110 1.04 -1.17 -3.38
N PRO A 111 2.30 -1.15 -3.85
CA PRO A 111 3.06 -2.38 -4.09
C PRO A 111 3.32 -3.17 -2.80
N ALA A 112 3.61 -2.51 -1.68
CA ALA A 112 3.80 -3.19 -0.40
C ALA A 112 2.54 -3.91 0.07
N PHE A 113 1.40 -3.23 0.03
CA PHE A 113 0.13 -3.82 0.47
C PHE A 113 -0.34 -4.95 -0.45
N THR A 114 -0.07 -4.82 -1.76
CA THR A 114 -0.31 -5.89 -2.74
C THR A 114 0.49 -7.15 -2.42
N ILE A 115 1.77 -7.01 -2.02
CA ILE A 115 2.60 -8.15 -1.62
C ILE A 115 2.07 -8.79 -0.33
N LEU A 116 1.68 -8.01 0.67
CA LEU A 116 1.07 -8.51 1.91
C LEU A 116 -0.19 -9.34 1.61
N ASN A 117 -1.05 -8.86 0.70
CA ASN A 117 -2.23 -9.58 0.24
C ASN A 117 -1.85 -10.90 -0.45
N LYS A 118 -0.93 -10.84 -1.43
CA LYS A 118 -0.47 -12.02 -2.20
C LYS A 118 0.18 -13.08 -1.32
N GLN A 119 0.89 -12.68 -0.26
CA GLN A 119 1.51 -13.60 0.69
C GLN A 119 0.56 -14.12 1.77
N GLY A 120 -0.70 -13.70 1.77
CA GLY A 120 -1.73 -14.22 2.66
C GLY A 120 -1.66 -13.70 4.10
N PHE A 121 -1.14 -12.49 4.33
CA PHE A 121 -1.18 -11.88 5.65
C PHE A 121 -2.63 -11.53 6.03
N THR A 122 -3.11 -12.10 7.13
CA THR A 122 -4.48 -11.91 7.62
C THR A 122 -4.62 -10.70 8.56
N ASN A 123 -3.54 -10.30 9.22
CA ASN A 123 -3.51 -9.17 10.16
C ASN A 123 -2.50 -8.10 9.69
N LYS A 124 -2.74 -7.55 8.52
CA LYS A 124 -1.93 -6.48 7.94
C LYS A 124 -2.60 -5.13 8.15
N LYS A 125 -1.79 -4.10 8.41
CA LYS A 125 -2.27 -2.73 8.61
C LYS A 125 -1.42 -1.73 7.84
N LEU A 126 -2.06 -0.63 7.45
CA LEU A 126 -1.43 0.57 6.93
C LEU A 126 -1.53 1.65 8.01
N LEU A 127 -0.39 2.25 8.39
CA LEU A 127 -0.41 3.40 9.28
C LEU A 127 -1.04 4.59 8.58
N ASP A 128 -2.06 5.15 9.19
CA ASP A 128 -2.83 6.28 8.67
C ASP A 128 -2.03 7.58 8.84
N LEU A 129 -1.34 7.98 7.79
CA LEU A 129 -0.58 9.22 7.70
C LEU A 129 -1.14 10.06 6.55
N PRO A 130 -2.22 10.80 6.76
CA PRO A 130 -2.90 11.56 5.70
C PRO A 130 -2.07 12.72 5.16
N VAL A 131 -1.08 13.21 5.91
CA VAL A 131 -0.15 14.25 5.46
C VAL A 131 1.25 13.68 5.27
N ASN A 132 1.93 13.33 6.35
CA ASN A 132 3.25 12.68 6.35
C ASN A 132 3.68 12.32 7.78
N LEU A 133 4.82 11.63 7.91
CA LEU A 133 5.36 11.23 9.21
C LEU A 133 5.64 12.43 10.14
N LYS A 134 6.09 13.56 9.58
CA LYS A 134 6.36 14.73 10.42
C LYS A 134 5.10 15.23 11.11
N VAL A 135 4.05 15.53 10.33
CA VAL A 135 2.82 16.13 10.84
C VAL A 135 1.99 15.15 11.66
N ASP A 136 1.87 13.91 11.17
CA ASP A 136 0.93 12.93 11.74
C ASP A 136 1.53 12.10 12.87
N TRP A 137 2.86 12.16 13.07
CA TRP A 137 3.57 11.39 14.09
C TRP A 137 4.55 12.23 14.94
N ILE A 138 5.56 12.85 14.31
CA ILE A 138 6.66 13.54 15.03
C ILE A 138 6.15 14.76 15.77
N ASP A 139 5.36 15.62 15.11
CA ASP A 139 4.83 16.86 15.72
C ASP A 139 3.82 16.56 16.83
N LYS A 140 3.27 15.34 16.89
CA LYS A 140 2.43 14.85 17.99
C LYS A 140 3.22 14.24 19.15
N GLY A 141 4.54 14.20 19.07
CA GLY A 141 5.41 13.67 20.12
C GLY A 141 5.37 12.14 20.27
N PHE A 142 4.96 11.40 19.23
CA PHE A 142 4.93 9.94 19.27
C PHE A 142 6.33 9.34 19.16
N PRO A 143 6.56 8.09 19.65
CA PRO A 143 7.89 7.50 19.82
C PRO A 143 8.67 7.34 18.50
N MET A 144 9.90 7.87 18.48
CA MET A 144 10.88 7.68 17.41
C MET A 144 12.10 6.89 17.92
N GLU A 145 12.92 6.34 16.99
CA GLU A 145 14.24 5.79 17.32
C GLU A 145 15.21 6.91 17.74
#